data_b74ccaa5684b440aa3ce67ce68cdc30e
#
_entry.id   b74ccaa5684b440aa3ce67ce68cdc30e
#
_cell.length_a   1.000
_cell.length_b   1.000
_cell.length_c   1.000
_cell.angle_alpha   90.00
_cell.angle_beta   90.00
_cell.angle_gamma   90.00
#
_symmetry.space_group_name_H-M   'P 1'
#
loop_
_entity.id
_entity.type
_entity.pdbx_description
1 polymer ?
#
loop_
_entity_poly.entity_id
_entity_poly.type
_entity_poly.pdbx_seq_one_letter_code
_entity_poly.pdbx_strand_id
1 'polypeptide(L)'
;MRTLLWMMAVFGCVAAVAKQGSDTSLSDAAAHYVSPEDLLGKPPADNWISYNGDYSGRRYTALNEINTGNVGRLNAQWVFHTDNSRNLEVTPVVFKGLMFVTAANDAYALDAHTGREVWHHARPISEGLIDDASRHINRGVALWQNRVYMETDNAHLLCLDARSGNLVWDVAYADWKKNYGATSAPLVVKDKVLVGTSGGDDGVRGFVAAYDARTGQLAWRFWTIPAPGEPGSASWPGNSYLHGGGTTWMPGTYDPELNMIYWGTSNPSPDFEGTVRAGDDLYTDCVLALDPDSGRLKWFFQFTPHDLFDYDGVETPLLIDTEFKGANRKLLVQANRNGYLYILDRTNGQFLFAAPFVDKLNWAKGIDAHGRPIRTDVKPTPGGMRVCPGYSGATNWFAPSYNEATRLVYFMALEQCETYFSKPTPESFKESREYYSTGVKQIPGEPSQKILIAFDIKKGSAAWKYPQVGSGHSSAGTMTSAGGVVFFGDDAHSFEAVDAATGKPLWHFNTGQPISASPMSYGVAGKQYVAIAAGSDVFSFALP
;
A
#
# COMPACT_ATOMS: atom_id res chain seq x y z
N MET A 1 25.94 91.88 14.68
CA MET A 1 26.54 90.68 15.22
C MET A 1 25.39 89.77 15.66
N ARG A 2 25.17 88.68 14.96
CA ARG A 2 23.90 87.92 14.99
C ARG A 2 24.06 86.68 15.87
N THR A 3 23.18 86.59 16.85
CA THR A 3 23.03 85.42 17.75
C THR A 3 22.11 84.42 17.11
N LEU A 4 22.57 83.16 16.93
CA LEU A 4 21.75 82.03 16.46
C LEU A 4 21.18 81.28 17.67
N LEU A 5 19.84 81.24 17.73
CA LEU A 5 19.13 80.35 18.64
C LEU A 5 19.05 78.95 18.02
N TRP A 6 19.41 77.91 18.81
CA TRP A 6 19.16 76.52 18.50
C TRP A 6 17.86 76.08 19.21
N MET A 7 16.89 75.66 18.42
CA MET A 7 15.69 74.91 18.90
C MET A 7 16.01 73.43 18.97
N MET A 8 15.95 72.82 20.16
CA MET A 8 15.92 71.36 20.30
C MET A 8 14.51 70.84 20.11
N ALA A 9 14.32 70.02 19.06
CA ALA A 9 13.09 69.23 18.86
C ALA A 9 13.26 67.89 19.59
N VAL A 10 12.41 67.62 20.57
CA VAL A 10 12.32 66.32 21.26
C VAL A 10 11.45 65.43 20.43
N PHE A 11 12.08 64.41 19.81
CA PHE A 11 11.36 63.30 19.16
C PHE A 11 11.02 62.24 20.21
N GLY A 12 9.74 62.16 20.57
CA GLY A 12 9.23 61.06 21.38
C GLY A 12 9.16 59.76 20.55
N CYS A 13 10.01 58.78 20.81
CA CYS A 13 9.88 57.43 20.31
C CYS A 13 8.67 56.73 20.97
N VAL A 14 7.58 56.60 20.26
CA VAL A 14 6.52 55.64 20.59
C VAL A 14 7.01 54.25 20.20
N ALA A 15 7.43 53.46 21.16
CA ALA A 15 7.73 52.04 20.95
C ALA A 15 6.40 51.29 20.69
N ALA A 16 6.13 50.94 19.46
CA ALA A 16 5.09 49.97 19.12
C ALA A 16 5.56 48.60 19.59
N VAL A 17 4.98 48.09 20.67
CA VAL A 17 5.11 46.68 21.08
C VAL A 17 4.34 45.86 20.08
N ALA A 18 5.03 45.32 19.05
CA ALA A 18 4.51 44.26 18.21
C ALA A 18 4.32 43.04 19.14
N LYS A 19 3.07 42.64 19.35
CA LYS A 19 2.76 41.31 19.87
C LYS A 19 3.31 40.31 18.84
N GLN A 20 4.47 39.74 19.14
CA GLN A 20 4.91 38.51 18.50
C GLN A 20 3.84 37.46 18.81
N GLY A 21 3.05 37.08 17.78
CA GLY A 21 2.29 35.86 17.81
C GLY A 21 3.27 34.73 18.12
N SER A 22 2.93 33.92 19.10
CA SER A 22 3.67 32.73 19.43
C SER A 22 3.66 31.81 18.21
N ASP A 23 4.69 31.91 17.35
CA ASP A 23 5.12 30.81 16.51
C ASP A 23 5.41 29.67 17.47
N THR A 24 4.47 28.74 17.60
CA THR A 24 4.73 27.44 18.18
C THR A 24 5.70 26.76 17.22
N SER A 25 6.99 27.01 17.44
CA SER A 25 8.06 26.41 16.66
C SER A 25 7.92 24.90 16.76
N LEU A 26 7.87 24.21 15.61
CA LEU A 26 8.00 22.77 15.45
C LEU A 26 9.29 22.19 16.10
N SER A 27 9.98 22.97 16.92
CA SER A 27 11.27 22.70 17.54
C SER A 27 11.21 21.87 18.81
N ASP A 28 10.01 21.52 19.32
CA ASP A 28 9.93 20.77 20.57
C ASP A 28 10.18 19.26 20.32
N ALA A 29 11.36 18.79 20.72
CA ALA A 29 11.84 17.42 20.42
C ALA A 29 10.90 16.32 20.96
N ALA A 30 10.14 16.61 22.02
CA ALA A 30 9.16 15.69 22.57
C ALA A 30 7.87 15.61 21.73
N ALA A 31 7.60 16.61 20.89
CA ALA A 31 6.35 16.70 20.13
C ALA A 31 6.22 15.60 19.05
N HIS A 32 7.33 15.10 18.51
CA HIS A 32 7.34 14.14 17.40
C HIS A 32 7.80 12.72 17.77
N TYR A 33 7.78 12.39 19.06
CA TYR A 33 8.11 11.05 19.53
C TYR A 33 6.90 10.12 19.40
N VAL A 34 6.98 9.13 18.52
CA VAL A 34 5.95 8.09 18.35
C VAL A 34 6.16 7.02 19.42
N SER A 35 5.25 6.94 20.37
CA SER A 35 5.29 5.93 21.45
C SER A 35 4.79 4.56 20.95
N PRO A 36 5.08 3.47 21.68
CA PRO A 36 4.46 2.18 21.40
C PRO A 36 2.93 2.22 21.45
N GLU A 37 2.35 3.03 22.33
CA GLU A 37 0.90 3.21 22.49
C GLU A 37 0.30 3.91 21.26
N ASP A 38 1.00 4.89 20.67
CA ASP A 38 0.57 5.53 19.42
C ASP A 38 0.45 4.49 18.28
N LEU A 39 1.43 3.57 18.16
CA LEU A 39 1.41 2.50 17.17
C LEU A 39 0.28 1.49 17.36
N LEU A 40 -0.21 1.32 18.59
CA LEU A 40 -1.32 0.44 18.93
C LEU A 40 -2.69 1.12 18.82
N GLY A 41 -2.71 2.45 18.66
CA GLY A 41 -3.93 3.24 18.55
C GLY A 41 -4.77 2.83 17.34
N LYS A 42 -6.03 2.49 17.56
CA LYS A 42 -6.99 2.14 16.51
C LYS A 42 -8.42 2.53 16.92
N PRO A 43 -9.25 3.05 15.99
CA PRO A 43 -8.87 3.49 14.63
C PRO A 43 -8.07 4.80 14.65
N PRO A 44 -7.37 5.16 13.56
CA PRO A 44 -6.72 6.45 13.40
C PRO A 44 -7.70 7.61 13.62
N ALA A 45 -7.20 8.67 14.26
CA ALA A 45 -7.91 9.93 14.44
C ALA A 45 -7.05 11.09 13.91
N ASP A 46 -6.52 11.97 14.76
CA ASP A 46 -5.67 13.10 14.32
C ASP A 46 -4.36 12.65 13.65
N ASN A 47 -3.86 11.46 14.01
CA ASN A 47 -2.66 10.89 13.43
C ASN A 47 -2.98 9.78 12.44
N TRP A 48 -2.15 9.65 11.38
CA TRP A 48 -2.14 8.55 10.42
C TRP A 48 -0.72 8.01 10.33
N ILE A 49 -0.37 7.04 11.19
CA ILE A 49 1.02 6.72 11.55
C ILE A 49 1.67 5.57 10.78
N SER A 50 0.97 4.98 9.83
CA SER A 50 1.48 3.91 8.96
C SER A 50 0.85 4.00 7.58
N TYR A 51 1.29 3.19 6.63
CA TYR A 51 0.71 3.10 5.28
C TYR A 51 -0.82 2.93 5.31
N ASN A 52 -1.34 2.13 6.22
CA ASN A 52 -2.78 1.86 6.34
C ASN A 52 -3.48 2.66 7.46
N GLY A 53 -2.77 3.58 8.13
CA GLY A 53 -3.25 4.36 9.25
C GLY A 53 -3.05 3.66 10.58
N ASP A 54 -3.49 2.41 10.71
CA ASP A 54 -3.24 1.51 11.83
C ASP A 54 -2.76 0.13 11.36
N TYR A 55 -2.56 -0.79 12.29
CA TYR A 55 -2.10 -2.14 11.99
C TYR A 55 -3.13 -3.05 11.32
N SER A 56 -4.40 -2.68 11.31
CA SER A 56 -5.51 -3.56 10.87
C SER A 56 -5.70 -3.62 9.34
N GLY A 57 -5.07 -2.72 8.60
CA GLY A 57 -5.26 -2.62 7.15
C GLY A 57 -6.59 -1.97 6.72
N ARG A 58 -7.47 -1.60 7.66
CA ARG A 58 -8.85 -1.18 7.35
C ARG A 58 -8.99 0.20 6.73
N ARG A 59 -7.94 1.04 6.80
CA ARG A 59 -7.96 2.42 6.25
C ARG A 59 -9.24 3.18 6.60
N TYR A 60 -9.60 3.12 7.88
CA TYR A 60 -10.77 3.77 8.45
C TYR A 60 -10.33 4.80 9.48
N THR A 61 -10.81 6.04 9.37
CA THR A 61 -10.57 7.08 10.37
C THR A 61 -11.76 7.29 11.29
N ALA A 62 -11.49 7.49 12.60
CA ALA A 62 -12.50 7.87 13.58
C ALA A 62 -12.99 9.33 13.43
N LEU A 63 -12.30 10.15 12.64
CA LEU A 63 -12.70 11.53 12.39
C LEU A 63 -14.02 11.59 11.62
N ASN A 64 -14.92 12.49 12.01
CA ASN A 64 -16.27 12.63 11.48
C ASN A 64 -16.72 14.08 11.23
N GLU A 65 -15.80 15.05 11.36
CA GLU A 65 -16.09 16.46 11.01
C GLU A 65 -16.51 16.53 9.53
N ILE A 66 -15.75 15.85 8.64
CA ILE A 66 -16.14 15.66 7.25
C ILE A 66 -17.10 14.47 7.17
N ASN A 67 -18.32 14.71 6.72
CA ASN A 67 -19.39 13.72 6.70
C ASN A 67 -20.28 13.87 5.46
N THR A 68 -21.25 12.96 5.28
CA THR A 68 -22.13 12.94 4.11
C THR A 68 -22.95 14.22 3.91
N GLY A 69 -23.18 15.01 4.97
CA GLY A 69 -23.95 16.28 4.90
C GLY A 69 -23.11 17.49 4.49
N ASN A 70 -21.79 17.43 4.58
CA ASN A 70 -20.93 18.61 4.36
C ASN A 70 -19.73 18.36 3.42
N VAL A 71 -19.44 17.12 3.06
CA VAL A 71 -18.31 16.77 2.17
C VAL A 71 -18.34 17.52 0.84
N GLY A 72 -19.52 17.87 0.34
CA GLY A 72 -19.68 18.73 -0.86
C GLY A 72 -19.08 20.12 -0.77
N ARG A 73 -18.61 20.53 0.41
CA ARG A 73 -17.96 21.82 0.66
C ARG A 73 -16.43 21.71 0.79
N LEU A 74 -15.84 20.55 0.58
CA LEU A 74 -14.39 20.37 0.63
C LEU A 74 -13.69 21.24 -0.40
N ASN A 75 -12.61 21.89 0.04
CA ASN A 75 -11.74 22.69 -0.81
C ASN A 75 -10.28 22.28 -0.58
N ALA A 76 -9.46 22.34 -1.63
CA ALA A 76 -8.02 22.22 -1.51
C ALA A 76 -7.49 23.35 -0.61
N GLN A 77 -6.74 22.97 0.42
CA GLN A 77 -6.12 23.91 1.36
C GLN A 77 -4.70 24.24 0.92
N TRP A 78 -3.98 23.22 0.47
CA TRP A 78 -2.64 23.35 -0.07
C TRP A 78 -2.33 22.20 -1.04
N VAL A 79 -1.35 22.45 -1.89
CA VAL A 79 -0.75 21.46 -2.80
C VAL A 79 0.75 21.54 -2.59
N PHE A 80 1.40 20.40 -2.41
CA PHE A 80 2.85 20.27 -2.35
C PHE A 80 3.33 19.55 -3.60
N HIS A 81 4.25 20.15 -4.34
CA HIS A 81 4.87 19.56 -5.53
C HIS A 81 6.22 18.95 -5.16
N THR A 82 6.39 17.64 -5.43
CA THR A 82 7.69 16.99 -5.26
C THR A 82 8.58 17.24 -6.49
N ASP A 83 9.89 17.14 -6.30
CA ASP A 83 10.86 17.27 -7.41
C ASP A 83 10.85 16.05 -8.36
N ASN A 84 10.00 15.05 -8.09
CA ASN A 84 9.86 13.86 -8.91
C ASN A 84 8.89 14.09 -10.08
N SER A 85 9.25 13.65 -11.27
CA SER A 85 8.41 13.74 -12.48
C SER A 85 7.48 12.54 -12.69
N ARG A 86 7.51 11.52 -11.81
CA ARG A 86 6.68 10.31 -11.93
C ARG A 86 5.45 10.37 -11.01
N ASN A 87 4.45 9.54 -11.29
CA ASN A 87 3.28 9.41 -10.43
C ASN A 87 3.68 8.85 -9.06
N LEU A 88 3.23 9.53 -8.02
CA LEU A 88 3.40 9.10 -6.64
C LEU A 88 2.40 8.00 -6.30
N GLU A 89 2.89 6.95 -5.61
CA GLU A 89 2.06 5.90 -5.02
C GLU A 89 2.04 5.98 -3.49
N VAL A 90 2.61 7.05 -2.94
CA VAL A 90 2.76 7.25 -1.51
C VAL A 90 1.41 7.44 -0.81
N THR A 91 1.22 6.76 0.32
CA THR A 91 0.28 7.23 1.34
C THR A 91 1.04 8.10 2.32
N PRO A 92 0.74 9.40 2.43
CA PRO A 92 1.37 10.27 3.42
C PRO A 92 1.14 9.73 4.84
N VAL A 93 2.14 9.89 5.71
CA VAL A 93 2.06 9.52 7.13
C VAL A 93 2.07 10.80 7.95
N VAL A 94 1.14 10.94 8.90
CA VAL A 94 1.02 12.15 9.72
C VAL A 94 1.11 11.79 11.20
N PHE A 95 1.96 12.51 11.92
CA PHE A 95 2.05 12.44 13.36
C PHE A 95 2.23 13.83 13.97
N LYS A 96 1.29 14.22 14.83
CA LYS A 96 1.29 15.50 15.57
C LYS A 96 1.59 16.72 14.68
N GLY A 97 0.93 16.79 13.51
CA GLY A 97 1.02 17.92 12.60
C GLY A 97 2.25 17.92 11.67
N LEU A 98 3.11 16.90 11.74
CA LEU A 98 4.18 16.69 10.77
C LEU A 98 3.77 15.58 9.81
N MET A 99 3.79 15.87 8.50
CA MET A 99 3.47 14.94 7.42
C MET A 99 4.75 14.48 6.73
N PHE A 100 4.87 13.17 6.50
CA PHE A 100 5.97 12.56 5.77
C PHE A 100 5.47 12.04 4.42
N VAL A 101 6.17 12.40 3.37
CA VAL A 101 5.88 12.02 1.98
C VAL A 101 7.14 11.45 1.35
N THR A 102 7.01 10.46 0.49
CA THR A 102 8.12 9.91 -0.27
C THR A 102 7.87 9.98 -1.77
N ALA A 103 8.95 10.07 -2.53
CA ALA A 103 8.96 10.00 -3.98
C ALA A 103 10.24 9.28 -4.42
N ALA A 104 10.14 8.09 -5.00
CA ALA A 104 11.30 7.24 -5.32
C ALA A 104 12.29 7.17 -4.12
N ASN A 105 13.47 7.79 -4.24
CA ASN A 105 14.50 7.81 -3.19
C ASN A 105 14.47 9.07 -2.31
N ASP A 106 13.46 9.92 -2.47
CA ASP A 106 13.30 11.17 -1.72
C ASP A 106 12.32 11.00 -0.55
N ALA A 107 12.61 11.66 0.57
CA ALA A 107 11.69 11.82 1.68
C ALA A 107 11.54 13.29 2.05
N TYR A 108 10.32 13.73 2.24
CA TYR A 108 9.96 15.07 2.65
C TYR A 108 9.24 15.04 3.99
N ALA A 109 9.51 16.01 4.85
CA ALA A 109 8.64 16.33 5.96
C ALA A 109 7.98 17.69 5.71
N LEU A 110 6.67 17.74 5.87
CA LEU A 110 5.85 18.92 5.64
C LEU A 110 5.11 19.29 6.93
N ASP A 111 4.90 20.56 7.13
CA ASP A 111 3.87 21.05 8.05
C ASP A 111 2.50 20.60 7.51
N ALA A 112 1.80 19.73 8.20
CA ALA A 112 0.55 19.13 7.73
C ALA A 112 -0.60 20.14 7.62
N HIS A 113 -0.52 21.30 8.34
CA HIS A 113 -1.52 22.35 8.26
C HIS A 113 -1.38 23.23 7.02
N THR A 114 -0.13 23.51 6.62
CA THR A 114 0.18 24.50 5.57
C THR A 114 0.76 23.91 4.29
N GLY A 115 1.22 22.66 4.32
CA GLY A 115 1.95 22.02 3.21
C GLY A 115 3.39 22.55 3.05
N ARG A 116 3.87 23.41 3.97
CA ARG A 116 5.24 23.94 3.91
C ARG A 116 6.26 22.85 4.21
N GLU A 117 7.29 22.76 3.37
CA GLU A 117 8.42 21.87 3.61
C GLU A 117 9.18 22.26 4.88
N VAL A 118 9.48 21.25 5.71
CA VAL A 118 10.29 21.35 6.93
C VAL A 118 11.70 20.87 6.65
N TRP A 119 11.82 19.72 5.96
CA TRP A 119 13.09 19.19 5.48
C TRP A 119 12.87 18.27 4.28
N HIS A 120 13.91 18.09 3.50
CA HIS A 120 14.01 17.17 2.37
C HIS A 120 15.28 16.33 2.49
N HIS A 121 15.16 15.01 2.40
CA HIS A 121 16.25 14.07 2.27
C HIS A 121 16.23 13.49 0.86
N ALA A 122 17.28 13.75 0.08
CA ALA A 122 17.40 13.28 -1.29
C ALA A 122 18.52 12.23 -1.41
N ARG A 123 18.26 11.18 -2.20
CA ARG A 123 19.25 10.19 -2.60
C ARG A 123 19.19 9.97 -4.11
N PRO A 124 20.33 9.91 -4.82
CA PRO A 124 20.32 9.64 -6.26
C PRO A 124 19.60 8.34 -6.60
N ILE A 125 18.87 8.34 -7.71
CA ILE A 125 18.30 7.14 -8.32
C ILE A 125 19.42 6.20 -8.74
N SER A 126 19.23 4.90 -8.54
CA SER A 126 20.21 3.88 -8.91
C SER A 126 20.22 3.64 -10.41
N GLU A 127 21.38 3.80 -11.04
CA GLU A 127 21.55 3.53 -12.47
C GLU A 127 21.69 2.03 -12.74
N GLY A 128 21.00 1.54 -13.78
CA GLY A 128 21.08 0.13 -14.23
C GLY A 128 20.18 -0.83 -13.45
N LEU A 129 19.27 -0.32 -12.64
CA LEU A 129 18.24 -1.12 -12.02
C LEU A 129 17.20 -1.55 -13.09
N ILE A 130 16.71 -2.78 -13.01
CA ILE A 130 15.62 -3.23 -13.89
C ILE A 130 14.33 -2.49 -13.50
N ASP A 131 13.51 -2.14 -14.50
CA ASP A 131 12.32 -1.32 -14.29
C ASP A 131 11.35 -1.96 -13.29
N ASP A 132 11.06 -3.25 -13.38
CA ASP A 132 10.11 -3.93 -12.48
C ASP A 132 10.62 -4.09 -11.05
N ALA A 133 11.93 -4.08 -10.82
CA ALA A 133 12.47 -4.15 -9.47
C ALA A 133 12.09 -2.92 -8.62
N SER A 134 11.91 -1.74 -9.23
CA SER A 134 11.64 -0.51 -8.46
C SER A 134 10.63 0.42 -9.12
N ARG A 135 10.61 0.54 -10.45
CA ARG A 135 9.82 1.54 -11.20
C ARG A 135 9.95 2.97 -10.68
N HIS A 136 10.96 3.25 -9.87
CA HIS A 136 11.14 4.51 -9.14
C HIS A 136 9.92 4.89 -8.28
N ILE A 137 9.31 3.89 -7.65
CA ILE A 137 8.14 4.01 -6.79
C ILE A 137 8.57 3.84 -5.33
N ASN A 138 7.93 4.59 -4.45
CA ASN A 138 7.98 4.39 -3.01
C ASN A 138 6.59 4.66 -2.43
N ARG A 139 6.09 3.77 -1.56
CA ARG A 139 4.72 3.85 -1.04
C ARG A 139 4.60 4.52 0.32
N GLY A 140 5.72 4.95 0.91
CA GLY A 140 5.70 5.72 2.15
C GLY A 140 6.76 5.33 3.16
N VAL A 141 6.60 5.84 4.36
CA VAL A 141 7.51 5.64 5.49
C VAL A 141 6.84 4.90 6.64
N ALA A 142 7.65 4.38 7.56
CA ALA A 142 7.22 3.98 8.89
C ALA A 142 7.84 4.88 9.95
N LEU A 143 7.15 5.04 11.08
CA LEU A 143 7.59 5.87 12.19
C LEU A 143 7.83 5.03 13.44
N TRP A 144 8.87 5.34 14.19
CA TRP A 144 9.12 4.79 15.52
C TRP A 144 9.97 5.74 16.33
N GLN A 145 9.50 6.12 17.52
CA GLN A 145 10.16 7.14 18.33
C GLN A 145 10.40 8.44 17.53
N ASN A 146 11.64 8.93 17.47
CA ASN A 146 12.03 10.09 16.67
C ASN A 146 12.68 9.68 15.33
N ARG A 147 12.27 8.56 14.73
CA ARG A 147 12.85 7.98 13.53
C ARG A 147 11.80 7.84 12.44
N VAL A 148 12.27 8.04 11.21
CA VAL A 148 11.55 7.77 9.96
C VAL A 148 12.32 6.69 9.22
N TYR A 149 11.64 5.64 8.79
CA TYR A 149 12.23 4.57 8.00
C TYR A 149 11.64 4.58 6.61
N MET A 150 12.49 4.47 5.60
CA MET A 150 12.09 4.34 4.21
C MET A 150 12.94 3.30 3.48
N GLU A 151 12.37 2.65 2.49
CA GLU A 151 13.10 1.82 1.55
C GLU A 151 13.55 2.66 0.35
N THR A 152 14.63 2.28 -0.33
CA THR A 152 15.07 2.92 -1.56
C THR A 152 15.06 1.93 -2.72
N ASP A 153 15.05 2.44 -3.95
CA ASP A 153 14.93 1.67 -5.20
C ASP A 153 15.87 0.46 -5.27
N ASN A 154 17.07 0.55 -4.69
CA ASN A 154 18.12 -0.44 -4.71
C ASN A 154 18.18 -1.33 -3.46
N ALA A 155 17.02 -1.55 -2.83
CA ALA A 155 16.87 -2.42 -1.67
C ALA A 155 17.73 -2.03 -0.45
N HIS A 156 17.80 -0.73 -0.15
CA HIS A 156 18.33 -0.25 1.12
C HIS A 156 17.19 0.17 2.05
N LEU A 157 17.40 -0.01 3.34
CA LEU A 157 16.55 0.54 4.40
C LEU A 157 17.30 1.69 5.06
N LEU A 158 16.71 2.88 4.98
CA LEU A 158 17.23 4.10 5.62
C LEU A 158 16.51 4.36 6.93
N CYS A 159 17.24 4.83 7.92
CA CYS A 159 16.70 5.45 9.12
C CYS A 159 17.11 6.92 9.14
N LEU A 160 16.11 7.80 9.18
CA LEU A 160 16.30 9.24 9.24
C LEU A 160 15.85 9.76 10.61
N ASP A 161 16.46 10.86 11.06
CA ASP A 161 15.95 11.61 12.19
C ASP A 161 14.67 12.37 11.79
N ALA A 162 13.57 12.17 12.51
CA ALA A 162 12.26 12.71 12.13
C ALA A 162 12.19 14.25 12.12
N ARG A 163 13.08 14.95 12.84
CA ARG A 163 13.10 16.42 12.95
C ARG A 163 13.91 17.08 11.86
N SER A 164 15.00 16.45 11.45
CA SER A 164 16.00 17.07 10.58
C SER A 164 16.15 16.40 9.22
N GLY A 165 15.60 15.18 9.03
CA GLY A 165 15.82 14.39 7.84
C GLY A 165 17.25 13.82 7.71
N ASN A 166 18.11 14.03 8.73
CA ASN A 166 19.47 13.54 8.68
C ASN A 166 19.54 12.02 8.75
N LEU A 167 20.39 11.43 7.92
CA LEU A 167 20.65 10.00 7.91
C LEU A 167 21.26 9.56 9.24
N VAL A 168 20.65 8.55 9.87
CA VAL A 168 21.14 7.92 11.10
C VAL A 168 21.88 6.64 10.80
N TRP A 169 21.29 5.78 9.96
CA TRP A 169 21.93 4.59 9.44
C TRP A 169 21.30 4.18 8.10
N ASP A 170 22.07 3.44 7.29
CA ASP A 170 21.72 2.93 5.96
C ASP A 170 22.17 1.47 5.88
N VAL A 171 21.26 0.56 5.52
CA VAL A 171 21.52 -0.88 5.43
C VAL A 171 21.02 -1.42 4.10
N ALA A 172 21.93 -1.95 3.28
CA ALA A 172 21.55 -2.76 2.13
C ALA A 172 21.00 -4.10 2.60
N TYR A 173 19.74 -4.38 2.31
CA TYR A 173 19.11 -5.63 2.73
C TYR A 173 19.02 -6.68 1.61
N ALA A 174 19.27 -6.30 0.36
CA ALA A 174 19.44 -7.19 -0.78
C ALA A 174 20.41 -6.61 -1.80
N ASP A 175 20.88 -7.45 -2.71
CA ASP A 175 21.80 -7.05 -3.79
C ASP A 175 21.00 -6.68 -5.05
N TRP A 176 20.82 -5.38 -5.29
CA TRP A 176 20.09 -4.88 -6.43
C TRP A 176 20.66 -5.35 -7.80
N LYS A 177 21.95 -5.65 -7.88
CA LYS A 177 22.59 -6.20 -9.10
C LYS A 177 22.09 -7.60 -9.45
N LYS A 178 21.40 -8.24 -8.51
CA LYS A 178 20.68 -9.52 -8.68
C LYS A 178 19.18 -9.32 -8.84
N ASN A 179 18.77 -8.20 -9.39
CA ASN A 179 17.39 -7.83 -9.68
C ASN A 179 16.50 -7.50 -8.47
N TYR A 180 17.05 -7.43 -7.25
CA TYR A 180 16.27 -7.00 -6.09
C TYR A 180 16.04 -5.50 -6.10
N GLY A 181 14.86 -5.08 -5.73
CA GLY A 181 14.48 -3.70 -5.50
C GLY A 181 13.52 -3.54 -4.35
N ALA A 182 12.98 -2.33 -4.21
CA ALA A 182 11.95 -2.00 -3.25
C ALA A 182 10.97 -0.97 -3.79
N THR A 183 9.69 -1.18 -3.48
CA THR A 183 8.58 -0.28 -3.83
C THR A 183 7.63 -0.07 -2.67
N SER A 184 7.88 -0.71 -1.52
CA SER A 184 6.99 -0.79 -0.37
C SER A 184 7.08 0.45 0.54
N ALA A 185 6.25 0.44 1.56
CA ALA A 185 6.45 1.19 2.80
C ALA A 185 6.87 0.20 3.88
N PRO A 186 7.90 0.48 4.70
CA PRO A 186 8.25 -0.37 5.83
C PRO A 186 7.09 -0.48 6.84
N LEU A 187 7.07 -1.56 7.62
CA LEU A 187 6.14 -1.72 8.74
C LEU A 187 6.94 -1.82 10.04
N VAL A 188 6.70 -0.91 10.99
CA VAL A 188 7.27 -1.06 12.33
C VAL A 188 6.36 -1.93 13.18
N VAL A 189 6.93 -2.95 13.84
CA VAL A 189 6.26 -3.78 14.83
C VAL A 189 7.16 -3.87 16.06
N LYS A 190 6.70 -3.37 17.19
CA LYS A 190 7.49 -3.26 18.44
C LYS A 190 8.77 -2.43 18.21
N ASP A 191 9.93 -3.06 18.30
CA ASP A 191 11.26 -2.49 18.10
C ASP A 191 11.94 -2.94 16.79
N LYS A 192 11.17 -3.45 15.85
CA LYS A 192 11.65 -3.94 14.56
C LYS A 192 11.01 -3.20 13.39
N VAL A 193 11.80 -2.95 12.36
CA VAL A 193 11.35 -2.46 11.06
C VAL A 193 11.34 -3.63 10.09
N LEU A 194 10.18 -3.91 9.54
CA LEU A 194 9.96 -4.98 8.57
C LEU A 194 9.97 -4.42 7.17
N VAL A 195 10.64 -5.14 6.28
CA VAL A 195 10.75 -4.82 4.85
C VAL A 195 10.41 -6.03 4.00
N GLY A 196 9.89 -5.75 2.83
CA GLY A 196 9.70 -6.73 1.76
C GLY A 196 10.71 -6.57 0.63
N THR A 197 10.47 -7.24 -0.49
CA THR A 197 11.28 -7.12 -1.70
C THR A 197 10.38 -7.02 -2.92
N SER A 198 10.85 -6.35 -3.97
CA SER A 198 10.33 -6.39 -5.33
C SER A 198 11.31 -7.09 -6.28
N GLY A 199 10.97 -7.17 -7.56
CA GLY A 199 11.76 -7.88 -8.57
C GLY A 199 11.35 -9.36 -8.74
N GLY A 200 10.12 -9.74 -8.33
CA GLY A 200 9.60 -11.10 -8.49
C GLY A 200 9.65 -11.56 -9.93
N ASP A 201 9.12 -10.75 -10.82
CA ASP A 201 9.05 -10.99 -12.27
C ASP A 201 10.43 -10.97 -12.94
N ASP A 202 11.44 -10.48 -12.23
CA ASP A 202 12.85 -10.52 -12.63
C ASP A 202 13.59 -11.76 -12.09
N GLY A 203 12.85 -12.71 -11.50
CA GLY A 203 13.37 -14.00 -11.03
C GLY A 203 14.20 -13.91 -9.75
N VAL A 204 13.88 -13.01 -8.82
CA VAL A 204 14.49 -13.02 -7.49
C VAL A 204 13.85 -14.08 -6.60
N ARG A 205 14.51 -14.43 -5.51
CA ARG A 205 13.95 -15.24 -4.43
C ARG A 205 13.41 -14.30 -3.36
N GLY A 206 12.08 -14.21 -3.24
CA GLY A 206 11.41 -13.29 -2.33
C GLY A 206 11.65 -13.58 -0.85
N PHE A 207 11.52 -12.57 0.00
CA PHE A 207 11.59 -12.71 1.46
C PHE A 207 10.87 -11.56 2.18
N VAL A 208 10.56 -11.78 3.46
CA VAL A 208 10.28 -10.74 4.46
C VAL A 208 11.44 -10.72 5.45
N ALA A 209 11.92 -9.55 5.83
CA ALA A 209 12.98 -9.41 6.82
C ALA A 209 12.64 -8.34 7.87
N ALA A 210 13.14 -8.53 9.09
CA ALA A 210 13.02 -7.57 10.17
C ALA A 210 14.39 -7.10 10.64
N TYR A 211 14.50 -5.81 10.89
CA TYR A 211 15.71 -5.15 11.35
C TYR A 211 15.45 -4.46 12.69
N ASP A 212 16.42 -4.49 13.60
CA ASP A 212 16.34 -3.72 14.84
C ASP A 212 16.22 -2.22 14.51
N ALA A 213 15.18 -1.58 15.01
CA ALA A 213 14.85 -0.20 14.66
C ALA A 213 15.90 0.82 15.13
N ARG A 214 16.71 0.52 16.14
CA ARG A 214 17.75 1.42 16.64
C ARG A 214 19.03 1.32 15.83
N THR A 215 19.41 0.10 15.45
CA THR A 215 20.74 -0.21 14.94
C THR A 215 20.81 -0.58 13.47
N GLY A 216 19.67 -0.95 12.86
CA GLY A 216 19.61 -1.49 11.50
C GLY A 216 20.19 -2.91 11.38
N GLN A 217 20.48 -3.61 12.48
CA GLN A 217 20.94 -4.98 12.44
C GLN A 217 19.81 -5.94 12.06
N LEU A 218 20.10 -6.90 11.19
CA LEU A 218 19.17 -7.95 10.81
C LEU A 218 18.78 -8.77 12.06
N ALA A 219 17.47 -8.79 12.37
CA ALA A 219 16.93 -9.62 13.44
C ALA A 219 16.55 -11.03 12.93
N TRP A 220 15.83 -11.08 11.83
CA TRP A 220 15.46 -12.32 11.16
C TRP A 220 15.09 -12.07 9.69
N ARG A 221 15.12 -13.16 8.88
CA ARG A 221 14.63 -13.20 7.49
C ARG A 221 13.86 -14.48 7.26
N PHE A 222 12.68 -14.37 6.66
CA PHE A 222 11.88 -15.48 6.18
C PHE A 222 11.88 -15.47 4.64
N TRP A 223 12.43 -16.52 4.04
CA TRP A 223 12.39 -16.72 2.59
C TRP A 223 11.01 -17.24 2.17
N THR A 224 10.34 -16.53 1.27
CA THR A 224 9.03 -16.95 0.76
C THR A 224 9.11 -18.15 -0.18
N ILE A 225 10.26 -18.34 -0.80
CA ILE A 225 10.55 -19.52 -1.61
C ILE A 225 11.51 -20.42 -0.81
N PRO A 226 11.04 -21.60 -0.33
CA PRO A 226 11.86 -22.45 0.52
C PRO A 226 13.00 -23.14 -0.24
N ALA A 227 14.17 -23.25 0.39
CA ALA A 227 15.30 -24.03 -0.12
C ALA A 227 15.07 -25.53 0.10
N PRO A 228 15.81 -26.40 -0.60
CA PRO A 228 15.72 -27.84 -0.40
C PRO A 228 15.87 -28.25 1.07
N GLY A 229 14.93 -29.06 1.56
CA GLY A 229 14.86 -29.50 2.94
C GLY A 229 14.04 -28.61 3.89
N GLU A 230 13.67 -27.39 3.46
CA GLU A 230 12.73 -26.55 4.21
C GLU A 230 11.27 -26.95 3.94
N PRO A 231 10.33 -26.72 4.88
CA PRO A 231 8.90 -26.95 4.65
C PRO A 231 8.41 -26.21 3.40
N GLY A 232 7.67 -26.93 2.52
CA GLY A 232 7.18 -26.38 1.25
C GLY A 232 8.12 -26.58 0.05
N SER A 233 9.39 -26.93 0.26
CA SER A 233 10.39 -27.09 -0.83
C SER A 233 10.06 -28.19 -1.84
N ALA A 234 9.23 -29.17 -1.46
CA ALA A 234 8.78 -30.22 -2.39
C ALA A 234 7.94 -29.68 -3.56
N SER A 235 7.41 -28.45 -3.47
CA SER A 235 6.68 -27.79 -4.55
C SER A 235 7.60 -27.13 -5.60
N TRP A 236 8.94 -27.16 -5.39
CA TRP A 236 9.93 -26.53 -6.27
C TRP A 236 10.89 -27.59 -6.82
N PRO A 237 10.75 -28.04 -8.07
CA PRO A 237 11.65 -29.02 -8.66
C PRO A 237 13.04 -28.44 -8.94
N GLY A 238 14.07 -29.23 -8.68
CA GLY A 238 15.45 -28.88 -9.02
C GLY A 238 15.94 -27.59 -8.37
N ASN A 239 16.41 -26.66 -9.17
CA ASN A 239 16.93 -25.35 -8.75
C ASN A 239 15.96 -24.20 -9.02
N SER A 240 14.69 -24.48 -9.39
CA SER A 240 13.70 -23.43 -9.69
C SER A 240 13.47 -22.47 -8.51
N TYR A 241 13.64 -22.93 -7.28
CA TYR A 241 13.53 -22.10 -6.08
C TYR A 241 14.50 -20.91 -6.02
N LEU A 242 15.61 -20.95 -6.76
CA LEU A 242 16.59 -19.85 -6.78
C LEU A 242 16.04 -18.58 -7.42
N HIS A 243 15.09 -18.75 -8.34
CA HIS A 243 14.49 -17.68 -9.15
C HIS A 243 12.96 -17.75 -9.13
N GLY A 244 12.41 -18.16 -8.00
CA GLY A 244 10.99 -18.53 -7.89
C GLY A 244 10.03 -17.35 -7.71
N GLY A 245 10.46 -16.09 -7.68
CA GLY A 245 9.57 -14.96 -7.44
C GLY A 245 9.11 -14.88 -5.97
N GLY A 246 7.80 -14.78 -5.74
CA GLY A 246 7.20 -14.77 -4.41
C GLY A 246 7.60 -13.56 -3.56
N THR A 247 7.80 -12.41 -4.19
CA THR A 247 8.21 -11.17 -3.50
C THR A 247 7.09 -10.60 -2.63
N THR A 248 7.43 -9.61 -1.82
CA THR A 248 6.61 -9.11 -0.72
C THR A 248 6.51 -7.59 -0.78
N TRP A 249 6.28 -7.10 -2.00
CA TRP A 249 6.40 -5.71 -2.41
C TRP A 249 5.29 -4.77 -1.92
N MET A 250 4.33 -5.28 -1.13
CA MET A 250 3.34 -4.49 -0.40
C MET A 250 3.50 -4.66 1.11
N PRO A 251 3.18 -3.64 1.92
CA PRO A 251 3.28 -3.76 3.37
C PRO A 251 2.25 -4.74 3.93
N GLY A 252 2.64 -5.47 4.97
CA GLY A 252 1.76 -6.36 5.73
C GLY A 252 0.90 -5.62 6.75
N THR A 253 0.15 -6.41 7.53
CA THR A 253 -0.66 -5.97 8.68
C THR A 253 -0.22 -6.72 9.94
N TYR A 254 -0.61 -6.21 11.12
CA TYR A 254 -0.21 -6.80 12.39
C TYR A 254 -1.39 -6.88 13.36
N ASP A 255 -1.56 -8.03 14.01
CA ASP A 255 -2.49 -8.20 15.12
C ASP A 255 -1.72 -8.22 16.44
N PRO A 256 -1.77 -7.15 17.26
CA PRO A 256 -1.06 -7.11 18.53
C PRO A 256 -1.62 -8.08 19.59
N GLU A 257 -2.90 -8.46 19.52
CA GLU A 257 -3.50 -9.41 20.46
C GLU A 257 -3.02 -10.84 20.22
N LEU A 258 -2.86 -11.22 18.94
CA LEU A 258 -2.34 -12.52 18.53
C LEU A 258 -0.81 -12.52 18.42
N ASN A 259 -0.17 -11.37 18.48
CA ASN A 259 1.25 -11.16 18.19
C ASN A 259 1.62 -11.78 16.84
N MET A 260 0.93 -11.41 15.77
CA MET A 260 1.04 -12.04 14.47
C MET A 260 1.04 -11.02 13.32
N ILE A 261 2.01 -11.14 12.43
CA ILE A 261 2.11 -10.37 11.19
C ILE A 261 1.43 -11.17 10.08
N TYR A 262 0.65 -10.48 9.23
CA TYR A 262 0.10 -11.06 8.00
C TYR A 262 0.72 -10.36 6.82
N TRP A 263 1.34 -11.12 5.90
CA TRP A 263 2.06 -10.57 4.78
C TRP A 263 1.72 -11.32 3.50
N GLY A 264 1.36 -10.59 2.44
CA GLY A 264 1.07 -11.14 1.13
C GLY A 264 2.35 -11.45 0.34
N THR A 265 2.30 -12.46 -0.51
CA THR A 265 3.39 -12.83 -1.43
C THR A 265 2.93 -12.77 -2.87
N SER A 266 3.84 -12.39 -3.76
CA SER A 266 3.56 -12.28 -5.19
C SER A 266 3.56 -13.64 -5.90
N ASN A 267 3.29 -13.58 -7.21
CA ASN A 267 3.32 -14.67 -8.16
C ASN A 267 4.66 -15.42 -8.18
N PRO A 268 4.68 -16.67 -8.71
CA PRO A 268 5.92 -17.38 -9.00
C PRO A 268 6.52 -16.96 -10.34
N SER A 269 7.85 -17.03 -10.47
CA SER A 269 8.57 -16.83 -11.75
C SER A 269 9.12 -18.15 -12.32
N PRO A 270 9.17 -18.27 -13.66
CA PRO A 270 8.68 -17.36 -14.71
C PRO A 270 7.15 -17.31 -14.76
N ASP A 271 6.56 -16.15 -14.98
CA ASP A 271 5.14 -15.86 -14.72
C ASP A 271 4.16 -16.71 -15.53
N PHE A 272 4.35 -16.75 -16.87
CA PHE A 272 3.38 -17.34 -17.80
C PHE A 272 3.78 -18.75 -18.29
N GLU A 273 4.76 -19.37 -17.62
CA GLU A 273 5.26 -20.70 -17.94
C GLU A 273 5.58 -21.48 -16.66
N GLY A 274 4.90 -22.59 -16.42
CA GLY A 274 4.99 -23.36 -15.17
C GLY A 274 5.76 -24.67 -15.27
N THR A 275 6.28 -25.10 -16.44
CA THR A 275 6.91 -26.43 -16.59
C THR A 275 8.20 -26.58 -15.80
N VAL A 276 8.93 -25.48 -15.58
CA VAL A 276 10.15 -25.46 -14.75
C VAL A 276 9.87 -25.45 -13.26
N ARG A 277 8.62 -25.20 -12.85
CA ARG A 277 8.14 -25.09 -11.48
C ARG A 277 6.82 -25.84 -11.29
N ALA A 278 6.81 -27.13 -11.62
CA ALA A 278 5.60 -27.96 -11.79
C ALA A 278 4.82 -28.27 -10.48
N GLY A 279 5.15 -27.65 -9.35
CA GLY A 279 4.45 -27.81 -8.07
C GLY A 279 3.38 -26.76 -7.82
N ASP A 280 2.93 -26.65 -6.58
CA ASP A 280 2.06 -25.57 -6.11
C ASP A 280 2.81 -24.25 -5.89
N ASP A 281 4.13 -24.24 -6.01
CA ASP A 281 5.02 -23.08 -5.91
C ASP A 281 4.94 -22.35 -4.57
N LEU A 282 4.96 -23.11 -3.45
CA LEU A 282 4.89 -22.55 -2.09
C LEU A 282 6.14 -21.71 -1.77
N TYR A 283 6.00 -20.48 -1.21
CA TYR A 283 4.76 -19.83 -0.75
C TYR A 283 4.43 -18.60 -1.61
N THR A 284 4.27 -18.77 -2.92
CA THR A 284 3.77 -17.70 -3.80
C THR A 284 2.26 -17.58 -3.70
N ASP A 285 1.71 -16.43 -4.07
CA ASP A 285 0.26 -16.14 -4.05
C ASP A 285 -0.41 -16.46 -2.73
N CYS A 286 0.30 -16.20 -1.63
CA CYS A 286 -0.13 -16.55 -0.29
C CYS A 286 -0.37 -15.31 0.58
N VAL A 287 -1.15 -15.52 1.65
CA VAL A 287 -0.96 -14.75 2.87
C VAL A 287 -0.22 -15.60 3.88
N LEU A 288 0.86 -15.03 4.44
CA LEU A 288 1.70 -15.66 5.47
C LEU A 288 1.36 -15.07 6.83
N ALA A 289 1.23 -15.91 7.85
CA ALA A 289 1.16 -15.49 9.24
C ALA A 289 2.51 -15.75 9.92
N LEU A 290 3.23 -14.69 10.26
CA LEU A 290 4.57 -14.75 10.81
C LEU A 290 4.61 -14.27 12.25
N ASP A 291 5.44 -14.91 13.06
CA ASP A 291 5.80 -14.47 14.39
C ASP A 291 6.72 -13.23 14.28
N PRO A 292 6.35 -12.05 14.80
CA PRO A 292 7.14 -10.82 14.63
C PRO A 292 8.49 -10.85 15.34
N ASP A 293 8.63 -11.69 16.37
CA ASP A 293 9.86 -11.74 17.16
C ASP A 293 10.93 -12.63 16.52
N SER A 294 10.51 -13.68 15.79
CA SER A 294 11.41 -14.71 15.23
C SER A 294 11.33 -14.90 13.71
N GLY A 295 10.35 -14.31 13.03
CA GLY A 295 10.07 -14.53 11.61
C GLY A 295 9.54 -15.93 11.29
N ARG A 296 9.21 -16.74 12.32
CA ARG A 296 8.75 -18.11 12.11
C ARG A 296 7.33 -18.12 11.54
N LEU A 297 7.13 -18.89 10.44
CA LEU A 297 5.81 -19.14 9.87
C LEU A 297 4.93 -19.92 10.86
N LYS A 298 3.75 -19.40 11.16
CA LYS A 298 2.72 -20.03 11.99
C LYS A 298 1.71 -20.80 11.14
N TRP A 299 1.22 -20.14 10.08
CA TRP A 299 0.34 -20.70 9.07
C TRP A 299 0.43 -19.89 7.78
N PHE A 300 -0.08 -20.44 6.70
CA PHE A 300 -0.25 -19.75 5.42
C PHE A 300 -1.56 -20.18 4.76
N PHE A 301 -2.01 -19.38 3.81
CA PHE A 301 -3.09 -19.73 2.91
C PHE A 301 -2.71 -19.30 1.49
N GLN A 302 -2.79 -20.23 0.52
CA GLN A 302 -2.46 -19.97 -0.87
C GLN A 302 -3.71 -19.73 -1.70
N PHE A 303 -3.81 -18.56 -2.34
CA PHE A 303 -4.96 -18.15 -3.14
C PHE A 303 -4.95 -18.76 -4.54
N THR A 304 -3.79 -18.85 -5.19
CA THR A 304 -3.63 -19.31 -6.57
C THR A 304 -2.47 -20.29 -6.67
N PRO A 305 -2.67 -21.60 -6.31
CA PRO A 305 -1.62 -22.60 -6.46
C PRO A 305 -1.18 -22.75 -7.91
N HIS A 306 0.13 -22.83 -8.17
CA HIS A 306 0.71 -22.95 -9.51
C HIS A 306 0.18 -21.86 -10.46
N ASP A 307 0.34 -20.62 -10.06
CA ASP A 307 -0.15 -19.48 -10.84
C ASP A 307 0.57 -19.37 -12.19
N LEU A 308 -0.19 -19.07 -13.25
CA LEU A 308 0.26 -18.82 -14.62
C LEU A 308 -0.27 -17.50 -15.18
N PHE A 309 -0.78 -16.63 -14.30
CA PHE A 309 -1.56 -15.46 -14.71
C PHE A 309 -1.08 -14.16 -14.08
N ASP A 310 -0.09 -14.24 -13.17
CA ASP A 310 0.39 -13.14 -12.37
C ASP A 310 -0.73 -12.62 -11.41
N TYR A 311 -1.32 -13.56 -10.65
CA TYR A 311 -2.39 -13.27 -9.69
C TYR A 311 -1.86 -13.15 -8.26
N ASP A 312 -0.90 -12.27 -8.05
CA ASP A 312 -0.34 -11.96 -6.73
C ASP A 312 -1.32 -12.12 -5.55
N GLY A 313 -0.79 -12.50 -4.40
CA GLY A 313 -1.50 -12.48 -3.13
C GLY A 313 -1.12 -11.29 -2.23
N VAL A 314 -0.60 -10.20 -2.79
CA VAL A 314 -0.01 -9.07 -2.04
C VAL A 314 -1.00 -8.02 -1.55
N GLU A 315 -2.28 -8.11 -1.95
CA GLU A 315 -3.30 -7.16 -1.52
C GLU A 315 -3.37 -7.10 0.01
N THR A 316 -3.52 -5.89 0.54
CA THR A 316 -3.52 -5.66 1.99
C THR A 316 -4.57 -6.53 2.71
N PRO A 317 -4.17 -7.43 3.62
CA PRO A 317 -5.11 -8.19 4.43
C PRO A 317 -5.85 -7.29 5.41
N LEU A 318 -7.19 -7.29 5.38
CA LEU A 318 -8.02 -6.58 6.33
C LEU A 318 -8.26 -7.41 7.59
N LEU A 319 -7.92 -6.89 8.76
CA LEU A 319 -8.17 -7.55 10.06
C LEU A 319 -9.47 -7.02 10.66
N ILE A 320 -10.49 -7.86 10.68
CA ILE A 320 -11.86 -7.48 11.09
C ILE A 320 -12.34 -8.40 12.22
N ASP A 321 -12.70 -7.83 13.36
CA ASP A 321 -13.34 -8.53 14.47
C ASP A 321 -14.85 -8.33 14.37
N THR A 322 -15.59 -9.40 14.07
CA THR A 322 -17.04 -9.32 13.88
C THR A 322 -17.72 -10.68 14.10
N GLU A 323 -19.03 -10.63 14.27
CA GLU A 323 -19.84 -11.83 14.16
C GLU A 323 -19.90 -12.31 12.71
N PHE A 324 -19.49 -13.55 12.46
CA PHE A 324 -19.53 -14.19 11.16
C PHE A 324 -19.98 -15.66 11.30
N LYS A 325 -21.02 -16.07 10.53
CA LYS A 325 -21.61 -17.41 10.58
C LYS A 325 -21.96 -17.86 12.01
N GLY A 326 -22.59 -16.95 12.79
CA GLY A 326 -23.14 -17.23 14.12
C GLY A 326 -22.12 -17.26 15.26
N ALA A 327 -20.87 -16.83 15.03
CA ALA A 327 -19.82 -16.74 16.06
C ALA A 327 -19.01 -15.45 15.93
N ASN A 328 -18.54 -14.90 17.06
CA ASN A 328 -17.56 -13.82 17.04
C ASN A 328 -16.22 -14.38 16.55
N ARG A 329 -15.66 -13.79 15.50
CA ARG A 329 -14.44 -14.27 14.84
C ARG A 329 -13.45 -13.14 14.62
N LYS A 330 -12.19 -13.52 14.61
CA LYS A 330 -11.07 -12.69 14.14
C LYS A 330 -10.84 -13.03 12.67
N LEU A 331 -11.37 -12.21 11.77
CA LEU A 331 -11.32 -12.45 10.33
C LEU A 331 -10.09 -11.80 9.70
N LEU A 332 -9.52 -12.49 8.70
CA LEU A 332 -8.70 -11.91 7.66
C LEU A 332 -9.52 -11.90 6.37
N VAL A 333 -9.72 -10.72 5.78
CA VAL A 333 -10.49 -10.56 4.55
C VAL A 333 -9.58 -9.98 3.47
N GLN A 334 -9.57 -10.61 2.30
CA GLN A 334 -8.75 -10.18 1.16
C GLN A 334 -9.51 -10.34 -0.15
N ALA A 335 -9.71 -9.23 -0.88
CA ALA A 335 -10.07 -9.28 -2.29
C ALA A 335 -8.77 -9.54 -3.07
N ASN A 336 -8.73 -10.63 -3.86
CA ASN A 336 -7.50 -11.09 -4.50
C ASN A 336 -7.54 -10.88 -6.02
N ARG A 337 -6.37 -10.70 -6.64
CA ARG A 337 -6.21 -10.50 -8.09
C ARG A 337 -6.90 -11.59 -8.92
N ASN A 338 -7.02 -12.78 -8.37
CA ASN A 338 -7.66 -13.94 -9.00
C ASN A 338 -9.20 -13.84 -9.16
N GLY A 339 -9.83 -12.77 -8.64
CA GLY A 339 -11.27 -12.49 -8.82
C GLY A 339 -12.17 -12.93 -7.68
N TYR A 340 -11.62 -13.51 -6.62
CA TYR A 340 -12.38 -13.93 -5.43
C TYR A 340 -12.01 -13.09 -4.21
N LEU A 341 -13.02 -12.76 -3.40
CA LEU A 341 -12.81 -12.25 -2.04
C LEU A 341 -12.80 -13.44 -1.10
N TYR A 342 -11.73 -13.56 -0.30
CA TYR A 342 -11.53 -14.63 0.67
C TYR A 342 -11.75 -14.12 2.09
N ILE A 343 -12.30 -15.00 2.94
CA ILE A 343 -12.47 -14.79 4.38
C ILE A 343 -11.84 -15.98 5.11
N LEU A 344 -10.84 -15.69 5.93
CA LEU A 344 -10.13 -16.68 6.74
C LEU A 344 -10.32 -16.38 8.23
N ASP A 345 -10.22 -17.39 9.08
CA ASP A 345 -9.98 -17.21 10.50
C ASP A 345 -8.50 -16.87 10.71
N ARG A 346 -8.20 -15.61 11.09
CA ARG A 346 -6.80 -15.16 11.16
C ARG A 346 -6.01 -15.75 12.32
N THR A 347 -6.67 -16.45 13.25
CA THR A 347 -5.98 -17.11 14.37
C THR A 347 -5.22 -18.36 13.92
N ASN A 348 -5.65 -19.00 12.82
CA ASN A 348 -5.12 -20.30 12.40
C ASN A 348 -5.08 -20.53 10.88
N GLY A 349 -5.54 -19.55 10.06
CA GLY A 349 -5.57 -19.63 8.60
C GLY A 349 -6.71 -20.46 8.03
N GLN A 350 -7.67 -20.90 8.86
CA GLN A 350 -8.80 -21.70 8.38
C GLN A 350 -9.63 -20.93 7.33
N PHE A 351 -9.85 -21.57 6.19
CA PHE A 351 -10.77 -21.05 5.17
C PHE A 351 -12.22 -21.05 5.70
N LEU A 352 -12.89 -19.93 5.60
CA LEU A 352 -14.27 -19.76 6.03
C LEU A 352 -15.23 -19.53 4.86
N PHE A 353 -14.80 -18.76 3.85
CA PHE A 353 -15.66 -18.39 2.74
C PHE A 353 -14.84 -17.76 1.59
N ALA A 354 -15.32 -17.93 0.36
CA ALA A 354 -14.93 -17.10 -0.77
C ALA A 354 -16.11 -16.89 -1.72
N ALA A 355 -16.11 -15.75 -2.41
CA ALA A 355 -17.06 -15.45 -3.46
C ALA A 355 -16.40 -14.63 -4.57
N PRO A 356 -16.81 -14.82 -5.85
CA PRO A 356 -16.35 -13.97 -6.94
C PRO A 356 -16.93 -12.56 -6.76
N PHE A 357 -16.15 -11.53 -7.12
CA PHE A 357 -16.62 -10.14 -7.10
C PHE A 357 -16.61 -9.50 -8.49
N VAL A 358 -16.14 -10.23 -9.51
CA VAL A 358 -16.16 -9.85 -10.92
C VAL A 358 -17.00 -10.85 -11.72
N ASP A 359 -17.60 -10.39 -12.82
CA ASP A 359 -18.39 -11.23 -13.72
C ASP A 359 -17.50 -11.89 -14.81
N LYS A 360 -16.42 -11.21 -15.21
CA LYS A 360 -15.43 -11.75 -16.16
C LYS A 360 -14.41 -12.66 -15.45
N LEU A 361 -14.74 -13.95 -15.36
CA LEU A 361 -13.92 -14.95 -14.68
C LEU A 361 -13.99 -16.29 -15.44
N ASN A 362 -12.86 -16.79 -15.94
CA ASN A 362 -12.83 -18.03 -16.74
C ASN A 362 -11.74 -19.04 -16.36
N TRP A 363 -10.75 -18.66 -15.53
CA TRP A 363 -9.64 -19.52 -15.15
C TRP A 363 -10.03 -20.55 -14.06
N ALA A 364 -11.08 -20.28 -13.29
CA ALA A 364 -11.62 -21.16 -12.25
C ALA A 364 -13.16 -21.19 -12.30
N LYS A 365 -13.74 -22.35 -11.95
CA LYS A 365 -15.20 -22.57 -11.86
C LYS A 365 -15.78 -22.21 -10.49
N GLY A 366 -14.91 -22.00 -9.50
CA GLY A 366 -15.26 -21.73 -8.10
C GLY A 366 -14.13 -22.08 -7.17
N ILE A 367 -14.42 -21.99 -5.87
CA ILE A 367 -13.52 -22.36 -4.78
C ILE A 367 -14.11 -23.56 -4.06
N ASP A 368 -13.29 -24.58 -3.77
CA ASP A 368 -13.75 -25.79 -3.06
C ASP A 368 -13.93 -25.56 -1.54
N ALA A 369 -14.36 -26.60 -0.83
CA ALA A 369 -14.61 -26.53 0.61
C ALA A 369 -13.35 -26.26 1.47
N HIS A 370 -12.16 -26.41 0.89
CA HIS A 370 -10.88 -26.15 1.53
C HIS A 370 -10.25 -24.81 1.14
N GLY A 371 -10.94 -24.04 0.26
CA GLY A 371 -10.47 -22.75 -0.21
C GLY A 371 -9.60 -22.81 -1.46
N ARG A 372 -9.47 -24.01 -2.08
CA ARG A 372 -8.65 -24.18 -3.28
C ARG A 372 -9.46 -23.92 -4.55
N PRO A 373 -8.92 -23.17 -5.54
CA PRO A 373 -9.61 -22.94 -6.81
C PRO A 373 -9.84 -24.23 -7.60
N ILE A 374 -11.07 -24.38 -8.12
CA ILE A 374 -11.44 -25.46 -9.06
C ILE A 374 -11.11 -24.96 -10.47
N ARG A 375 -9.89 -25.23 -10.92
CA ARG A 375 -9.36 -24.70 -12.19
C ARG A 375 -10.12 -25.21 -13.43
N THR A 376 -10.11 -24.39 -14.47
CA THR A 376 -10.53 -24.78 -15.83
C THR A 376 -9.30 -25.20 -16.64
N ASP A 377 -9.48 -25.47 -17.95
CA ASP A 377 -8.38 -25.72 -18.88
C ASP A 377 -7.74 -24.43 -19.44
N VAL A 378 -8.19 -23.26 -18.97
CA VAL A 378 -7.64 -21.94 -19.36
C VAL A 378 -6.23 -21.80 -18.81
N LYS A 379 -5.27 -21.56 -19.71
CA LYS A 379 -3.86 -21.31 -19.39
C LYS A 379 -3.19 -20.64 -20.58
N PRO A 380 -2.07 -19.94 -20.39
CA PRO A 380 -1.28 -19.39 -21.48
C PRO A 380 -0.91 -20.46 -22.52
N THR A 381 -0.95 -20.11 -23.81
CA THR A 381 -0.59 -21.02 -24.92
C THR A 381 0.25 -20.29 -25.96
N PRO A 382 1.05 -20.98 -26.80
CA PRO A 382 1.80 -20.32 -27.88
C PRO A 382 0.91 -19.59 -28.90
N GLY A 383 -0.33 -20.05 -29.08
CA GLY A 383 -1.31 -19.43 -29.98
C GLY A 383 -2.10 -18.28 -29.36
N GLY A 384 -1.93 -18.05 -28.07
CA GLY A 384 -2.73 -17.10 -27.28
C GLY A 384 -3.98 -17.76 -26.70
N MET A 385 -4.33 -17.39 -25.46
CA MET A 385 -5.54 -17.81 -24.75
C MET A 385 -6.20 -16.58 -24.12
N ARG A 386 -7.52 -16.42 -24.31
CA ARG A 386 -8.29 -15.40 -23.61
C ARG A 386 -8.43 -15.78 -22.14
N VAL A 387 -7.88 -14.94 -21.24
CA VAL A 387 -7.90 -15.11 -19.78
C VAL A 387 -8.67 -13.97 -19.14
N CYS A 388 -9.50 -14.29 -18.18
CA CYS A 388 -10.27 -13.35 -17.37
C CYS A 388 -10.19 -13.79 -15.90
N PRO A 389 -9.80 -12.93 -14.98
CA PRO A 389 -9.31 -11.55 -15.17
C PRO A 389 -8.07 -11.47 -16.07
N GLY A 390 -7.79 -10.28 -16.59
CA GLY A 390 -6.57 -10.00 -17.35
C GLY A 390 -5.33 -9.84 -16.45
N TYR A 391 -4.21 -9.38 -17.02
CA TYR A 391 -2.90 -9.26 -16.39
C TYR A 391 -2.90 -8.39 -15.11
N SER A 392 -3.65 -7.30 -15.09
CA SER A 392 -3.78 -6.49 -13.88
C SER A 392 -4.61 -7.15 -12.77
N GLY A 393 -5.13 -8.37 -12.99
CA GLY A 393 -6.03 -9.05 -12.06
C GLY A 393 -7.46 -8.47 -12.04
N ALA A 394 -8.31 -9.03 -11.19
CA ALA A 394 -9.65 -8.49 -10.91
C ALA A 394 -9.61 -7.34 -9.88
N THR A 395 -8.55 -7.19 -9.18
CA THR A 395 -8.10 -6.07 -8.35
C THR A 395 -6.59 -6.08 -8.37
N ASN A 396 -5.93 -5.16 -7.67
CA ASN A 396 -4.48 -5.15 -7.55
C ASN A 396 -4.11 -4.57 -6.16
N TRP A 397 -2.88 -4.12 -5.97
CA TRP A 397 -2.38 -3.52 -4.72
C TRP A 397 -3.18 -2.30 -4.21
N PHE A 398 -4.18 -1.84 -4.94
CA PHE A 398 -5.06 -0.73 -4.56
C PHE A 398 -5.64 -0.96 -3.17
N ALA A 399 -5.27 -0.15 -2.19
CA ALA A 399 -5.60 -0.43 -0.81
C ALA A 399 -7.13 -0.49 -0.60
N PRO A 400 -7.65 -1.59 -0.05
CA PRO A 400 -9.06 -1.69 0.35
C PRO A 400 -9.30 -0.89 1.64
N SER A 401 -10.59 -0.71 1.99
CA SER A 401 -10.97 -0.18 3.30
C SER A 401 -12.20 -0.89 3.87
N TYR A 402 -12.41 -0.76 5.18
CA TYR A 402 -13.58 -1.34 5.86
C TYR A 402 -14.19 -0.32 6.81
N ASN A 403 -15.49 -0.13 6.74
CA ASN A 403 -16.23 0.78 7.62
C ASN A 403 -17.02 -0.01 8.68
N GLU A 404 -16.76 0.28 9.94
CA GLU A 404 -17.38 -0.42 11.07
C GLU A 404 -18.89 -0.18 11.18
N ALA A 405 -19.37 1.02 10.80
CA ALA A 405 -20.79 1.36 10.88
C ALA A 405 -21.61 0.66 9.80
N THR A 406 -21.12 0.63 8.55
CA THR A 406 -21.79 -0.05 7.43
C THR A 406 -21.50 -1.55 7.40
N ARG A 407 -20.37 -2.00 7.96
CA ARG A 407 -19.82 -3.37 7.88
C ARG A 407 -19.54 -3.84 6.46
N LEU A 408 -19.21 -2.89 5.58
CA LEU A 408 -18.86 -3.15 4.18
C LEU A 408 -17.36 -3.01 3.97
N VAL A 409 -16.83 -3.85 3.09
CA VAL A 409 -15.48 -3.75 2.55
C VAL A 409 -15.53 -3.01 1.22
N TYR A 410 -14.69 -1.99 1.05
CA TYR A 410 -14.61 -1.19 -0.17
C TYR A 410 -13.29 -1.45 -0.86
N PHE A 411 -13.34 -1.74 -2.16
CA PHE A 411 -12.15 -1.97 -2.97
C PHE A 411 -12.44 -1.75 -4.45
N MET A 412 -11.38 -1.55 -5.23
CA MET A 412 -11.46 -1.40 -6.68
C MET A 412 -11.46 -2.76 -7.36
N ALA A 413 -12.43 -3.01 -8.23
CA ALA A 413 -12.50 -4.18 -9.10
C ALA A 413 -12.21 -3.81 -10.55
N LEU A 414 -11.60 -4.73 -11.31
CA LEU A 414 -11.27 -4.61 -12.73
C LEU A 414 -12.01 -5.71 -13.51
N GLU A 415 -12.94 -5.29 -14.37
CA GLU A 415 -13.65 -6.16 -15.30
C GLU A 415 -12.93 -6.15 -16.67
N GLN A 416 -11.92 -7.01 -16.83
CA GLN A 416 -11.12 -7.06 -18.06
C GLN A 416 -10.70 -8.49 -18.40
N CYS A 417 -10.41 -8.71 -19.69
CA CYS A 417 -9.82 -9.94 -20.19
C CYS A 417 -8.69 -9.59 -21.16
N GLU A 418 -7.68 -10.46 -21.25
CA GLU A 418 -6.54 -10.28 -22.13
C GLU A 418 -6.11 -11.60 -22.76
N THR A 419 -5.27 -11.54 -23.79
CA THR A 419 -4.71 -12.72 -24.43
C THR A 419 -3.34 -13.02 -23.86
N TYR A 420 -3.19 -14.18 -23.24
CA TYR A 420 -1.95 -14.66 -22.64
C TYR A 420 -1.23 -15.64 -23.58
N PHE A 421 0.07 -15.47 -23.67
CA PHE A 421 0.92 -16.31 -24.51
C PHE A 421 1.94 -17.04 -23.63
N SER A 422 2.30 -18.27 -24.00
CA SER A 422 3.44 -18.99 -23.45
C SER A 422 4.46 -19.31 -24.52
N LYS A 423 5.72 -19.51 -24.15
CA LYS A 423 6.75 -20.04 -25.04
C LYS A 423 6.73 -21.56 -25.00
N PRO A 424 7.02 -22.24 -26.16
CA PRO A 424 7.14 -23.70 -26.17
C PRO A 424 8.31 -24.24 -25.35
N THR A 425 9.34 -23.41 -25.18
CA THR A 425 10.53 -23.70 -24.35
C THR A 425 10.71 -22.59 -23.33
N PRO A 426 10.81 -22.93 -22.04
CA PRO A 426 11.06 -21.96 -20.99
C PRO A 426 12.33 -21.15 -21.25
N GLU A 427 12.32 -19.88 -20.91
CA GLU A 427 13.54 -19.08 -20.87
C GLU A 427 14.41 -19.52 -19.70
N SER A 428 15.72 -19.46 -19.87
CA SER A 428 16.65 -19.56 -18.76
C SER A 428 16.77 -18.20 -18.08
N PHE A 429 16.82 -18.18 -16.76
CA PHE A 429 17.11 -16.98 -15.99
C PHE A 429 18.39 -16.29 -16.48
N LYS A 430 18.36 -14.95 -16.54
CA LYS A 430 19.52 -14.09 -16.81
C LYS A 430 19.46 -12.88 -15.88
N GLU A 431 20.59 -12.58 -15.26
CA GLU A 431 20.73 -11.33 -14.50
C GLU A 431 20.44 -10.11 -15.39
N SER A 432 19.88 -9.07 -14.82
CA SER A 432 19.52 -7.82 -15.49
C SER A 432 18.51 -7.99 -16.64
N ARG A 433 17.58 -8.94 -16.50
CA ARG A 433 16.46 -9.16 -17.44
C ARG A 433 15.23 -9.69 -16.72
N GLU A 434 14.08 -9.32 -17.25
CA GLU A 434 12.79 -9.88 -16.87
C GLU A 434 12.74 -11.39 -17.14
N TYR A 435 11.98 -12.12 -16.31
CA TYR A 435 11.87 -13.58 -16.37
C TYR A 435 10.41 -14.02 -16.56
N TYR A 436 9.70 -13.39 -17.49
CA TYR A 436 8.28 -13.68 -17.78
C TYR A 436 8.04 -14.96 -18.59
N SER A 437 8.98 -15.37 -19.43
CA SER A 437 8.83 -16.43 -20.44
C SER A 437 7.71 -16.21 -21.46
N THR A 438 7.24 -15.00 -21.64
CA THR A 438 6.43 -14.43 -22.73
C THR A 438 5.65 -13.21 -22.27
N GLY A 439 4.38 -13.02 -22.66
CA GLY A 439 3.64 -11.80 -22.30
C GLY A 439 2.17 -11.87 -22.57
N VAL A 440 1.52 -10.75 -22.35
CA VAL A 440 0.08 -10.55 -22.45
C VAL A 440 -0.22 -9.47 -23.48
N LYS A 441 -1.35 -9.56 -24.17
CA LYS A 441 -1.83 -8.54 -25.11
C LYS A 441 -3.29 -8.21 -24.84
N GLN A 442 -3.61 -6.94 -24.93
CA GLN A 442 -5.00 -6.49 -24.94
C GLN A 442 -5.77 -7.10 -26.10
N ILE A 443 -7.02 -7.44 -25.88
CA ILE A 443 -7.94 -7.91 -26.90
C ILE A 443 -8.60 -6.70 -27.55
N PRO A 444 -8.40 -6.46 -28.88
CA PRO A 444 -9.01 -5.31 -29.53
C PRO A 444 -10.54 -5.30 -29.39
N GLY A 445 -11.09 -4.20 -28.90
CA GLY A 445 -12.53 -4.04 -28.70
C GLY A 445 -13.11 -4.74 -27.47
N GLU A 446 -12.33 -5.44 -26.69
CA GLU A 446 -12.77 -5.99 -25.38
C GLU A 446 -13.00 -4.84 -24.40
N PRO A 447 -14.24 -4.68 -23.85
CA PRO A 447 -14.48 -3.63 -22.89
C PRO A 447 -13.77 -3.92 -21.57
N SER A 448 -13.13 -2.91 -21.00
CA SER A 448 -12.59 -2.94 -19.64
C SER A 448 -13.30 -1.89 -18.79
N GLN A 449 -13.55 -2.20 -17.53
CA GLN A 449 -14.19 -1.28 -16.61
C GLN A 449 -13.61 -1.43 -15.21
N LYS A 450 -13.33 -0.30 -14.56
CA LYS A 450 -13.02 -0.25 -13.14
C LYS A 450 -14.28 0.09 -12.35
N ILE A 451 -14.46 -0.54 -11.20
CA ILE A 451 -15.65 -0.44 -10.38
C ILE A 451 -15.23 -0.34 -8.91
N LEU A 452 -15.70 0.69 -8.20
CA LEU A 452 -15.64 0.65 -6.75
C LEU A 452 -16.77 -0.26 -6.24
N ILE A 453 -16.41 -1.31 -5.51
CA ILE A 453 -17.34 -2.26 -4.91
C ILE A 453 -17.42 -2.01 -3.40
N ALA A 454 -18.64 -1.98 -2.87
CA ALA A 454 -18.93 -2.18 -1.46
C ALA A 454 -19.43 -3.60 -1.26
N PHE A 455 -18.64 -4.43 -0.62
CA PHE A 455 -18.92 -5.86 -0.45
C PHE A 455 -19.43 -6.16 0.97
N ASP A 456 -20.59 -6.77 1.07
CA ASP A 456 -21.15 -7.26 2.34
C ASP A 456 -20.60 -8.65 2.63
N ILE A 457 -19.66 -8.74 3.56
CA ILE A 457 -19.00 -10.02 3.91
C ILE A 457 -19.95 -11.04 4.53
N LYS A 458 -21.07 -10.60 5.16
CA LYS A 458 -22.07 -11.51 5.72
C LYS A 458 -22.97 -12.11 4.63
N LYS A 459 -23.31 -11.31 3.61
CA LYS A 459 -24.12 -11.77 2.46
C LYS A 459 -23.27 -12.50 1.42
N GLY A 460 -21.95 -12.22 1.37
CA GLY A 460 -21.05 -12.77 0.38
C GLY A 460 -21.26 -12.19 -1.03
N SER A 461 -21.71 -10.93 -1.13
CA SER A 461 -21.99 -10.26 -2.40
C SER A 461 -21.86 -8.74 -2.28
N ALA A 462 -21.74 -8.05 -3.42
CA ALA A 462 -21.74 -6.60 -3.45
C ALA A 462 -23.07 -6.04 -2.91
N ALA A 463 -23.00 -5.08 -1.99
CA ALA A 463 -24.13 -4.28 -1.54
C ALA A 463 -24.48 -3.21 -2.57
N TRP A 464 -23.45 -2.59 -3.15
CA TRP A 464 -23.54 -1.66 -4.27
C TRP A 464 -22.25 -1.65 -5.09
N LYS A 465 -22.36 -1.21 -6.34
CA LYS A 465 -21.25 -1.04 -7.29
C LYS A 465 -21.29 0.39 -7.84
N TYR A 466 -20.14 1.04 -7.94
CA TYR A 466 -19.98 2.37 -8.54
C TYR A 466 -18.98 2.28 -9.71
N PRO A 467 -19.48 2.19 -10.96
CA PRO A 467 -18.62 2.18 -12.14
C PRO A 467 -17.87 3.51 -12.24
N GLN A 468 -16.56 3.44 -12.42
CA GLN A 468 -15.74 4.63 -12.62
C GLN A 468 -15.87 5.18 -14.04
N VAL A 469 -15.61 6.48 -14.17
CA VAL A 469 -15.50 7.19 -15.45
C VAL A 469 -14.04 7.24 -15.84
N GLY A 470 -13.75 7.14 -17.14
CA GLY A 470 -12.38 7.22 -17.67
C GLY A 470 -11.89 5.94 -18.33
N SER A 471 -10.62 5.91 -18.66
CA SER A 471 -10.00 4.86 -19.50
C SER A 471 -9.36 3.71 -18.72
N GLY A 472 -9.43 3.71 -17.39
CA GLY A 472 -8.96 2.60 -16.56
C GLY A 472 -7.47 2.62 -16.19
N HIS A 473 -6.89 3.77 -15.96
CA HIS A 473 -5.45 3.90 -15.67
C HIS A 473 -5.09 4.38 -14.26
N SER A 474 -6.08 4.64 -13.35
CA SER A 474 -5.77 4.96 -11.97
C SER A 474 -5.44 3.70 -11.17
N SER A 475 -4.52 3.81 -10.20
CA SER A 475 -4.19 2.73 -9.26
C SER A 475 -4.59 3.10 -7.82
N ALA A 476 -5.55 4.01 -7.68
CA ALA A 476 -5.97 4.53 -6.40
C ALA A 476 -6.69 3.48 -5.55
N GLY A 477 -6.32 3.44 -4.27
CA GLY A 477 -7.07 2.71 -3.25
C GLY A 477 -8.21 3.52 -2.65
N THR A 478 -8.76 3.00 -1.55
CA THR A 478 -9.90 3.60 -0.84
C THR A 478 -9.51 3.99 0.60
N MET A 479 -10.26 4.91 1.18
CA MET A 479 -10.27 5.23 2.62
C MET A 479 -11.70 5.56 3.02
N THR A 480 -12.10 5.15 4.23
CA THR A 480 -13.44 5.45 4.76
C THR A 480 -13.36 6.11 6.13
N SER A 481 -14.42 6.82 6.53
CA SER A 481 -14.46 7.61 7.75
C SER A 481 -15.69 7.34 8.60
N ALA A 482 -15.61 7.70 9.88
CA ALA A 482 -16.75 7.72 10.78
C ALA A 482 -17.86 8.69 10.34
N GLY A 483 -17.52 9.66 9.47
CA GLY A 483 -18.49 10.54 8.80
C GLY A 483 -19.34 9.87 7.72
N GLY A 484 -19.14 8.56 7.47
CA GLY A 484 -19.93 7.78 6.50
C GLY A 484 -19.55 8.03 5.04
N VAL A 485 -18.32 8.46 4.77
CA VAL A 485 -17.83 8.77 3.43
C VAL A 485 -16.74 7.77 3.03
N VAL A 486 -16.74 7.35 1.77
CA VAL A 486 -15.64 6.63 1.12
C VAL A 486 -14.97 7.58 0.14
N PHE A 487 -13.65 7.73 0.28
CA PHE A 487 -12.80 8.50 -0.62
C PHE A 487 -11.97 7.59 -1.51
N PHE A 488 -11.77 7.96 -2.77
CA PHE A 488 -10.95 7.22 -3.74
C PHE A 488 -10.57 8.11 -4.93
N GLY A 489 -9.59 7.69 -5.74
CA GLY A 489 -9.29 8.31 -7.02
C GLY A 489 -9.91 7.54 -8.17
N ASP A 490 -10.42 8.24 -9.19
CA ASP A 490 -11.00 7.62 -10.38
C ASP A 490 -10.08 7.69 -11.61
N ASP A 491 -10.52 7.06 -12.70
CA ASP A 491 -9.80 7.01 -13.96
C ASP A 491 -9.91 8.28 -14.81
N ALA A 492 -10.74 9.25 -14.39
CA ALA A 492 -10.86 10.58 -15.00
C ALA A 492 -10.00 11.64 -14.29
N HIS A 493 -9.04 11.21 -13.46
CA HIS A 493 -8.16 12.08 -12.66
C HIS A 493 -8.91 12.89 -11.58
N SER A 494 -10.02 12.36 -11.12
CA SER A 494 -10.81 12.97 -10.05
C SER A 494 -10.58 12.27 -8.71
N PHE A 495 -10.42 13.06 -7.67
CA PHE A 495 -10.54 12.60 -6.29
C PHE A 495 -12.00 12.66 -5.90
N GLU A 496 -12.57 11.53 -5.54
CA GLU A 496 -14.01 11.31 -5.38
C GLU A 496 -14.39 11.04 -3.93
N ALA A 497 -15.63 11.39 -3.57
CA ALA A 497 -16.26 11.03 -2.32
C ALA A 497 -17.68 10.51 -2.57
N VAL A 498 -17.98 9.32 -2.03
CA VAL A 498 -19.31 8.71 -2.11
C VAL A 498 -19.84 8.37 -0.71
N ASP A 499 -21.17 8.27 -0.58
CA ASP A 499 -21.83 7.78 0.62
C ASP A 499 -21.49 6.31 0.85
N ALA A 500 -20.97 5.98 2.01
CA ALA A 500 -20.48 4.64 2.34
C ALA A 500 -21.59 3.57 2.33
N ALA A 501 -22.82 3.93 2.69
CA ALA A 501 -23.93 2.98 2.75
C ALA A 501 -24.55 2.70 1.37
N THR A 502 -24.54 3.68 0.46
CA THR A 502 -25.34 3.65 -0.76
C THR A 502 -24.55 3.77 -2.06
N GLY A 503 -23.29 4.22 -2.02
CA GLY A 503 -22.47 4.52 -3.19
C GLY A 503 -22.89 5.80 -3.93
N LYS A 504 -23.80 6.61 -3.35
CA LYS A 504 -24.22 7.88 -3.97
C LYS A 504 -23.06 8.85 -4.04
N PRO A 505 -22.73 9.45 -5.23
CA PRO A 505 -21.70 10.47 -5.34
C PRO A 505 -22.08 11.72 -4.52
N LEU A 506 -21.10 12.25 -3.78
CA LEU A 506 -21.27 13.39 -2.88
C LEU A 506 -20.39 14.58 -3.27
N TRP A 507 -19.18 14.32 -3.77
CA TRP A 507 -18.21 15.34 -4.10
C TRP A 507 -17.11 14.77 -5.00
N HIS A 508 -16.52 15.63 -5.82
CA HIS A 508 -15.33 15.33 -6.59
C HIS A 508 -14.45 16.57 -6.78
N PHE A 509 -13.17 16.32 -7.02
CA PHE A 509 -12.20 17.35 -7.38
C PHE A 509 -11.26 16.80 -8.46
N ASN A 510 -11.23 17.44 -9.63
CA ASN A 510 -10.31 17.04 -10.69
C ASN A 510 -8.89 17.56 -10.37
N THR A 511 -7.95 16.63 -10.15
CA THR A 511 -6.56 16.94 -9.84
C THR A 511 -5.75 17.32 -11.09
N GLY A 512 -6.27 17.03 -12.27
CA GLY A 512 -5.57 17.20 -13.55
C GLY A 512 -4.42 16.21 -13.75
N GLN A 513 -4.20 15.29 -12.81
CA GLN A 513 -3.11 14.32 -12.78
C GLN A 513 -3.65 12.92 -12.48
N PRO A 514 -3.03 11.84 -13.01
CA PRO A 514 -3.39 10.46 -12.65
C PRO A 514 -3.25 10.23 -11.15
N ILE A 515 -4.19 9.48 -10.57
CA ILE A 515 -4.17 9.15 -9.15
C ILE A 515 -3.74 7.69 -9.01
N SER A 516 -2.54 7.46 -8.45
CA SER A 516 -2.00 6.12 -8.19
C SER A 516 -1.78 5.84 -6.70
N ALA A 517 -2.19 6.76 -5.84
CA ALA A 517 -2.04 6.67 -4.39
C ALA A 517 -3.38 6.40 -3.69
N SER A 518 -3.31 5.97 -2.46
CA SER A 518 -4.49 5.77 -1.62
C SER A 518 -4.70 6.96 -0.68
N PRO A 519 -5.95 7.46 -0.52
CA PRO A 519 -6.24 8.59 0.34
C PRO A 519 -6.04 8.28 1.82
N MET A 520 -5.79 9.32 2.62
CA MET A 520 -5.70 9.24 4.08
C MET A 520 -6.36 10.47 4.73
N SER A 521 -6.61 10.40 6.05
CA SER A 521 -7.22 11.51 6.80
C SER A 521 -6.46 11.77 8.10
N TYR A 522 -6.37 13.05 8.49
CA TYR A 522 -5.69 13.48 9.70
C TYR A 522 -6.36 14.71 10.31
N GLY A 523 -6.03 14.98 11.57
CA GLY A 523 -6.45 16.19 12.28
C GLY A 523 -5.26 17.09 12.61
N VAL A 524 -5.41 18.38 12.38
CA VAL A 524 -4.42 19.38 12.81
C VAL A 524 -5.13 20.71 13.12
N ALA A 525 -4.69 21.40 14.18
CA ALA A 525 -5.29 22.67 14.63
C ALA A 525 -6.81 22.59 14.86
N GLY A 526 -7.32 21.44 15.30
CA GLY A 526 -8.75 21.20 15.56
C GLY A 526 -9.62 21.05 14.32
N LYS A 527 -9.04 20.78 13.16
CA LYS A 527 -9.71 20.64 11.86
C LYS A 527 -9.33 19.31 11.21
N GLN A 528 -10.30 18.64 10.60
CA GLN A 528 -10.07 17.42 9.82
C GLN A 528 -9.63 17.76 8.39
N TYR A 529 -8.64 17.00 7.92
CA TYR A 529 -8.13 17.03 6.55
C TYR A 529 -8.24 15.65 5.91
N VAL A 530 -8.34 15.64 4.57
CA VAL A 530 -8.17 14.45 3.73
C VAL A 530 -7.08 14.76 2.72
N ALA A 531 -6.11 13.86 2.56
CA ALA A 531 -5.02 14.04 1.62
C ALA A 531 -4.89 12.86 0.64
N ILE A 532 -4.38 13.17 -0.56
CA ILE A 532 -4.08 12.20 -1.61
C ILE A 532 -2.92 12.70 -2.46
N ALA A 533 -2.09 11.77 -2.95
CA ALA A 533 -1.12 12.09 -3.99
C ALA A 533 -1.71 11.85 -5.39
N ALA A 534 -1.45 12.76 -6.32
CA ALA A 534 -1.86 12.67 -7.72
C ALA A 534 -0.75 13.24 -8.61
N GLY A 535 -0.31 12.50 -9.64
CA GLY A 535 0.89 12.83 -10.39
C GLY A 535 2.09 12.95 -9.46
N SER A 536 2.81 14.05 -9.53
CA SER A 536 3.93 14.39 -8.64
C SER A 536 3.53 15.25 -7.43
N ASP A 537 2.23 15.45 -7.20
CA ASP A 537 1.72 16.39 -6.21
C ASP A 537 1.03 15.68 -5.05
N VAL A 538 1.05 16.30 -3.86
CA VAL A 538 0.22 15.93 -2.72
C VAL A 538 -0.80 17.04 -2.50
N PHE A 539 -2.08 16.67 -2.53
CA PHE A 539 -3.21 17.54 -2.27
C PHE A 539 -3.76 17.31 -0.87
N SER A 540 -4.10 18.38 -0.18
CA SER A 540 -4.81 18.31 1.10
C SER A 540 -6.07 19.15 1.07
N PHE A 541 -7.17 18.58 1.55
CA PHE A 541 -8.51 19.14 1.51
C PHE A 541 -9.08 19.25 2.92
N ALA A 542 -9.87 20.30 3.18
CA ALA A 542 -10.64 20.45 4.40
C ALA A 542 -11.91 21.27 4.15
N LEU A 543 -12.79 21.32 5.14
CA LEU A 543 -13.93 22.25 5.11
C LEU A 543 -13.44 23.69 5.23
N PRO A 544 -14.19 24.68 4.70
CA PRO A 544 -13.86 26.10 4.80
C PRO A 544 -13.67 26.61 6.22
#